data_3b299f9fcf92fe7fb1399b9ba57d9f47
#
_entry.id   3b299f9fcf92fe7fb1399b9ba57d9f47
#
_cell.length_a   1.000
_cell.length_b   1.000
_cell.length_c   1.000
_cell.angle_alpha   90.00
_cell.angle_beta   90.00
_cell.angle_gamma   90.00
#
_symmetry.space_group_name_H-M   'P 1'
#
loop_
_entity.id
_entity.type
_entity.pdbx_description
1 polymer ?
#
loop_
_entity_poly.entity_id
_entity_poly.type
_entity_poly.pdbx_seq_one_letter_code
_entity_poly.pdbx_strand_id
1 'polypeptide(L)'
;MDYTGRKTILVTTALVGAAVSALMAARAQNPNPGGMQAAQQNGTKNLARTKIEGKPKAAEQFKNIQILKDMPADQLIPAMQFMTASLGVDCEYCHVEKAFDKDDKKTKGYARHMMEMMFNINKENFDNQRWVTCYSCHQGSPHPPSIPAITAKEKAPLMMAEEEKTASATGYPEPASLLDGYLAAVGGADSLKKISSRVAKGTVTAFGDQKMAVDIYAKAPDKRVSVMHMKDGESVTAYNGKVGWLSVPGRVHMMNAPETFGAKMDANFAFPANVKGLYTKWETKPGEKIDNQETWLVTGEKEGEPPLRLYLDQKTGLLLRLVRYVDSPLGYNPTQIDYADYRVADGVKVSYRWTVARPGNRFTVQVEELKQNVPVDDAKFVAPPPSGPHPSTPPPAK
;
A
#
# COMPACT_ATOMS: atom_id res chain seq x y z
N MET A 1 -3.55 -22.04 59.86
CA MET A 1 -3.21 -23.43 59.58
C MET A 1 -3.24 -23.53 58.07
N ASP A 2 -2.07 -23.24 57.39
CA ASP A 2 -1.05 -24.20 56.99
C ASP A 2 -1.61 -25.19 55.91
N TYR A 3 -1.13 -25.35 54.72
CA TYR A 3 0.21 -25.60 54.23
C TYR A 3 0.26 -25.53 52.67
N THR A 4 1.13 -24.77 52.13
CA THR A 4 2.12 -24.95 51.06
C THR A 4 2.12 -26.23 50.23
N GLY A 5 2.31 -26.09 48.92
CA GLY A 5 2.61 -27.15 47.96
C GLY A 5 3.19 -26.65 46.65
N ARG A 6 4.45 -26.18 46.65
CA ARG A 6 5.28 -26.01 45.44
C ARG A 6 5.59 -27.37 44.83
N LYS A 7 5.36 -27.57 43.55
CA LYS A 7 6.01 -28.65 42.79
C LYS A 7 6.87 -28.04 41.69
N THR A 8 8.15 -28.10 41.92
CA THR A 8 9.26 -27.96 41.01
C THR A 8 9.30 -29.17 40.11
N ILE A 9 9.36 -29.00 38.80
CA ILE A 9 9.71 -30.04 37.86
C ILE A 9 11.02 -29.66 37.16
N LEU A 10 11.99 -30.53 37.35
CA LEU A 10 13.35 -30.48 36.82
C LEU A 10 13.35 -30.60 35.30
N VAL A 11 14.24 -29.81 34.72
CA VAL A 11 14.73 -29.92 33.35
C VAL A 11 15.79 -31.01 33.32
N THR A 12 15.62 -32.00 32.46
CA THR A 12 16.70 -32.92 32.07
C THR A 12 17.14 -32.62 30.66
N THR A 13 18.33 -32.11 30.55
CA THR A 13 19.17 -32.01 29.37
C THR A 13 19.59 -33.39 28.90
N ALA A 14 19.44 -33.67 27.61
CA ALA A 14 20.16 -34.76 26.94
C ALA A 14 20.84 -34.22 25.67
N LEU A 15 22.14 -34.19 25.74
CA LEU A 15 23.09 -34.01 24.63
C LEU A 15 23.21 -35.34 23.82
N VAL A 16 23.10 -35.25 22.52
CA VAL A 16 23.75 -36.12 21.53
C VAL A 16 23.98 -35.27 20.31
N GLY A 17 25.10 -34.89 19.83
CA GLY A 17 26.32 -35.63 19.52
C GLY A 17 26.45 -35.73 18.00
N ALA A 18 27.24 -34.82 17.43
CA ALA A 18 28.24 -34.93 16.36
C ALA A 18 27.90 -35.53 14.96
N ALA A 19 28.32 -34.75 14.00
CA ALA A 19 29.01 -35.06 12.72
C ALA A 19 28.16 -35.57 11.54
N VAL A 20 28.15 -34.77 10.47
CA VAL A 20 28.89 -35.11 9.23
C VAL A 20 29.08 -33.84 8.40
N SER A 21 30.33 -33.47 8.21
CA SER A 21 30.81 -32.52 7.21
C SER A 21 30.73 -33.18 5.81
N ALA A 22 30.07 -32.49 4.86
CA ALA A 22 30.33 -32.77 3.45
C ALA A 22 30.32 -31.43 2.70
N LEU A 23 31.48 -31.10 2.19
CA LEU A 23 31.77 -30.06 1.22
C LEU A 23 30.78 -30.08 0.06
N MET A 24 30.20 -28.94 -0.25
CA MET A 24 30.01 -28.49 -1.63
C MET A 24 30.28 -27.00 -1.70
N ALA A 25 31.46 -26.62 -2.13
CA ALA A 25 31.81 -25.30 -2.59
C ALA A 25 31.11 -25.05 -3.93
N ALA A 26 29.91 -24.51 -3.91
CA ALA A 26 29.32 -23.92 -5.09
C ALA A 26 29.96 -22.53 -5.26
N ARG A 27 30.84 -22.45 -6.25
CA ARG A 27 31.48 -21.23 -6.72
C ARG A 27 30.39 -20.28 -7.20
N ALA A 28 30.09 -19.24 -6.43
CA ALA A 28 29.26 -18.13 -6.88
C ALA A 28 29.98 -17.46 -8.07
N GLN A 29 29.51 -17.75 -9.27
CA GLN A 29 29.88 -16.99 -10.45
C GLN A 29 29.19 -15.63 -10.36
N ASN A 30 30.00 -14.59 -10.30
CA ASN A 30 29.55 -13.20 -10.32
C ASN A 30 28.73 -12.97 -11.60
N PRO A 31 27.45 -12.55 -11.52
CA PRO A 31 26.69 -12.27 -12.73
C PRO A 31 27.30 -11.07 -13.45
N ASN A 32 27.46 -11.22 -14.75
CA ASN A 32 28.00 -10.23 -15.67
C ASN A 32 27.19 -8.91 -15.54
N PRO A 33 27.79 -7.76 -15.19
CA PRO A 33 27.08 -6.50 -15.00
C PRO A 33 26.33 -5.98 -16.25
N GLY A 34 26.65 -6.49 -17.45
CA GLY A 34 25.96 -6.14 -18.69
C GLY A 34 24.55 -6.74 -18.84
N GLY A 35 24.22 -7.84 -18.14
CA GLY A 35 22.90 -8.47 -18.20
C GLY A 35 21.84 -7.78 -17.32
N MET A 36 22.27 -7.16 -16.23
CA MET A 36 21.37 -6.42 -15.32
C MET A 36 20.84 -5.11 -15.92
N GLN A 37 21.63 -4.48 -16.82
CA GLN A 37 21.24 -3.20 -17.43
C GLN A 37 20.07 -3.32 -18.42
N ALA A 38 19.91 -4.45 -19.10
CA ALA A 38 18.87 -4.61 -20.13
C ALA A 38 17.46 -4.89 -19.56
N ALA A 39 17.37 -5.64 -18.46
CA ALA A 39 16.07 -6.01 -17.88
C ALA A 39 15.44 -4.85 -17.07
N GLN A 40 16.27 -4.03 -16.43
CA GLN A 40 15.83 -2.89 -15.64
C GLN A 40 15.55 -1.65 -16.51
N GLN A 41 16.21 -1.52 -17.66
CA GLN A 41 15.97 -0.40 -18.58
C GLN A 41 14.54 -0.39 -19.16
N ASN A 42 13.87 -1.52 -19.28
CA ASN A 42 12.50 -1.57 -19.80
C ASN A 42 11.43 -1.23 -18.76
N GLY A 43 11.69 -1.41 -17.45
CA GLY A 43 10.72 -1.07 -16.38
C GLY A 43 10.77 0.39 -15.94
N THR A 44 11.90 1.08 -16.12
CA THR A 44 12.11 2.43 -15.58
C THR A 44 12.16 3.53 -16.64
N LYS A 45 12.36 3.19 -17.91
CA LYS A 45 12.47 4.18 -18.99
C LYS A 45 11.19 4.98 -19.24
N ASN A 46 10.04 4.50 -18.79
CA ASN A 46 8.74 5.06 -19.15
C ASN A 46 7.82 5.41 -17.99
N LEU A 47 8.32 5.49 -16.76
CA LEU A 47 7.62 6.27 -15.77
C LEU A 47 7.76 7.73 -16.19
N ALA A 48 6.90 8.11 -17.13
CA ALA A 48 6.78 9.48 -17.57
C ALA A 48 6.74 10.32 -16.30
N ARG A 49 7.72 11.19 -16.13
CA ARG A 49 7.56 12.36 -15.27
C ARG A 49 6.19 12.89 -15.62
N THR A 50 5.21 12.62 -14.77
CA THR A 50 3.86 13.16 -14.92
C THR A 50 4.08 14.61 -15.27
N LYS A 51 3.58 15.09 -16.42
CA LYS A 51 3.78 16.45 -16.86
C LYS A 51 3.46 17.36 -15.70
N ILE A 52 4.50 17.95 -15.11
CA ILE A 52 4.43 18.79 -13.89
C ILE A 52 3.91 20.19 -14.26
N GLU A 53 3.59 20.40 -15.54
CA GLU A 53 3.10 21.67 -16.04
C GLU A 53 1.80 22.05 -15.35
N GLY A 54 1.84 23.12 -14.56
CA GLY A 54 0.68 23.74 -13.92
C GLY A 54 0.39 23.35 -12.47
N LYS A 55 1.17 22.46 -11.85
CA LYS A 55 1.02 22.16 -10.41
C LYS A 55 1.92 23.05 -9.56
N PRO A 56 1.44 23.55 -8.40
CA PRO A 56 2.27 24.34 -7.49
C PRO A 56 3.41 23.46 -6.94
N LYS A 57 4.57 24.08 -6.71
CA LYS A 57 5.72 23.42 -6.11
C LYS A 57 5.54 23.25 -4.60
N ALA A 58 6.20 22.26 -4.01
CA ALA A 58 6.15 22.03 -2.58
C ALA A 58 6.59 23.26 -1.77
N ALA A 59 7.62 23.99 -2.23
CA ALA A 59 8.08 25.21 -1.57
C ALA A 59 7.09 26.37 -1.64
N GLU A 60 6.12 26.35 -2.55
CA GLU A 60 5.07 27.37 -2.68
C GLU A 60 3.90 27.12 -1.73
N GLN A 61 3.65 25.86 -1.33
CA GLN A 61 2.53 25.50 -0.47
C GLN A 61 2.93 25.16 0.96
N PHE A 62 4.15 24.73 1.17
CA PHE A 62 4.65 24.28 2.48
C PHE A 62 5.83 25.12 2.92
N LYS A 63 5.92 25.37 4.22
CA LYS A 63 7.02 26.11 4.81
C LYS A 63 8.28 25.25 4.99
N ASN A 64 9.44 25.87 4.85
CA ASN A 64 10.75 25.28 5.15
C ASN A 64 11.06 24.00 4.33
N ILE A 65 10.62 23.97 3.07
CA ILE A 65 11.02 22.91 2.14
C ILE A 65 12.33 23.29 1.48
N GLN A 66 13.38 22.47 1.69
CA GLN A 66 14.73 22.74 1.21
C GLN A 66 15.10 21.81 0.04
N ILE A 67 15.16 20.51 0.26
CA ILE A 67 15.64 19.53 -0.73
C ILE A 67 14.55 19.18 -1.76
N LEU A 68 13.29 19.09 -1.33
CA LEU A 68 12.15 18.71 -2.17
C LEU A 68 11.37 19.93 -2.71
N LYS A 69 12.01 21.10 -2.77
CA LYS A 69 11.37 22.38 -3.09
C LYS A 69 10.69 22.41 -4.45
N ASP A 70 11.26 21.74 -5.45
CA ASP A 70 10.80 21.78 -6.83
C ASP A 70 9.83 20.64 -7.19
N MET A 71 9.53 19.73 -6.25
CA MET A 71 8.56 18.68 -6.49
C MET A 71 7.12 19.21 -6.46
N PRO A 72 6.15 18.55 -7.11
CA PRO A 72 4.74 18.90 -6.96
C PRO A 72 4.31 18.84 -5.50
N ALA A 73 3.56 19.83 -5.04
CA ALA A 73 3.14 19.96 -3.66
C ALA A 73 2.29 18.77 -3.17
N ASP A 74 1.46 18.22 -4.05
CA ASP A 74 0.61 17.05 -3.77
C ASP A 74 1.40 15.74 -3.56
N GLN A 75 2.68 15.73 -3.91
CA GLN A 75 3.57 14.59 -3.71
C GLN A 75 4.41 14.66 -2.44
N LEU A 76 4.37 15.78 -1.72
CA LEU A 76 5.18 15.92 -0.51
C LEU A 76 4.78 14.92 0.58
N ILE A 77 3.49 14.76 0.84
CA ILE A 77 3.01 13.82 1.86
C ILE A 77 3.30 12.35 1.48
N PRO A 78 3.04 11.90 0.23
CA PRO A 78 3.52 10.58 -0.21
C PRO A 78 5.03 10.38 -0.04
N ALA A 79 5.85 11.39 -0.31
CA ALA A 79 7.29 11.30 -0.09
C ALA A 79 7.66 11.14 1.40
N MET A 80 6.98 11.86 2.31
CA MET A 80 7.17 11.71 3.76
C MET A 80 6.74 10.31 4.23
N GLN A 81 5.62 9.78 3.72
CA GLN A 81 5.16 8.42 4.00
C GLN A 81 6.16 7.36 3.52
N PHE A 82 6.76 7.57 2.35
CA PHE A 82 7.81 6.68 1.85
C PHE A 82 9.05 6.70 2.76
N MET A 83 9.45 7.87 3.26
CA MET A 83 10.56 7.99 4.22
C MET A 83 10.26 7.27 5.53
N THR A 84 9.10 7.50 6.14
CA THR A 84 8.73 6.83 7.41
C THR A 84 8.71 5.32 7.26
N ALA A 85 8.18 4.80 6.15
CA ALA A 85 8.20 3.37 5.85
C ALA A 85 9.62 2.83 5.66
N SER A 86 10.45 3.58 4.93
CA SER A 86 11.83 3.17 4.66
C SER A 86 12.68 3.10 5.93
N LEU A 87 12.36 3.92 6.93
CA LEU A 87 13.08 3.99 8.20
C LEU A 87 12.38 3.23 9.35
N GLY A 88 11.12 2.81 9.17
CA GLY A 88 10.35 2.16 10.22
C GLY A 88 10.02 3.09 11.40
N VAL A 89 9.80 4.38 11.13
CA VAL A 89 9.53 5.42 12.15
C VAL A 89 8.22 6.15 11.84
N ASP A 90 7.73 6.93 12.80
CA ASP A 90 6.60 7.85 12.63
C ASP A 90 7.04 9.27 12.22
N CYS A 91 6.08 10.16 12.00
CA CYS A 91 6.33 11.54 11.57
C CYS A 91 7.12 12.34 12.63
N GLU A 92 6.86 12.05 13.90
CA GLU A 92 7.46 12.79 15.03
C GLU A 92 8.92 12.42 15.25
N TYR A 93 9.42 11.36 14.65
CA TYR A 93 10.86 11.07 14.66
C TYR A 93 11.68 12.25 14.08
N CYS A 94 11.19 12.86 13.01
CA CYS A 94 11.86 13.98 12.33
C CYS A 94 11.19 15.34 12.57
N HIS A 95 9.91 15.38 12.90
CA HIS A 95 9.14 16.61 13.01
C HIS A 95 8.67 16.89 14.45
N VAL A 96 8.51 18.18 14.76
CA VAL A 96 7.82 18.60 15.98
C VAL A 96 6.31 18.45 15.73
N GLU A 97 5.59 17.81 16.64
CA GLU A 97 4.14 17.66 16.57
C GLU A 97 3.46 19.01 16.33
N LYS A 98 2.53 19.06 15.37
CA LYS A 98 1.80 20.29 14.95
C LYS A 98 2.67 21.47 14.47
N ALA A 99 3.99 21.27 14.35
CA ALA A 99 4.93 22.30 13.89
C ALA A 99 5.97 21.71 12.92
N PHE A 100 5.48 21.08 11.84
CA PHE A 100 6.28 20.31 10.88
C PHE A 100 7.34 21.13 10.14
N ASP A 101 7.21 22.45 10.11
CA ASP A 101 8.17 23.40 9.52
C ASP A 101 9.38 23.66 10.40
N LYS A 102 9.34 23.43 11.72
CA LYS A 102 10.46 23.66 12.62
C LYS A 102 11.60 22.68 12.42
N ASP A 103 12.82 23.14 12.68
CA ASP A 103 14.08 22.39 12.56
C ASP A 103 14.69 22.02 13.92
N ASP A 104 13.90 22.00 14.98
CA ASP A 104 14.37 21.72 16.34
C ASP A 104 14.93 20.29 16.49
N LYS A 105 14.50 19.35 15.63
CA LYS A 105 14.98 17.97 15.66
C LYS A 105 16.15 17.76 14.69
N LYS A 106 17.28 17.31 15.21
CA LYS A 106 18.48 16.99 14.44
C LYS A 106 18.22 15.92 13.36
N THR A 107 17.32 14.99 13.63
CA THR A 107 16.91 13.92 12.72
C THR A 107 16.32 14.46 11.40
N LYS A 108 15.63 15.61 11.43
CA LYS A 108 15.14 16.29 10.22
C LYS A 108 16.32 16.81 9.36
N GLY A 109 17.36 17.33 9.99
CA GLY A 109 18.59 17.75 9.30
C GLY A 109 19.32 16.56 8.67
N TYR A 110 19.45 15.45 9.40
CA TYR A 110 20.03 14.21 8.87
C TYR A 110 19.23 13.67 7.67
N ALA A 111 17.90 13.69 7.73
CA ALA A 111 17.06 13.24 6.63
C ALA A 111 17.30 14.07 5.35
N ARG A 112 17.47 15.39 5.47
CA ARG A 112 17.83 16.25 4.33
C ARG A 112 19.16 15.84 3.71
N HIS A 113 20.16 15.64 4.54
CA HIS A 113 21.50 15.23 4.09
C HIS A 113 21.49 13.86 3.40
N MET A 114 20.71 12.90 3.94
CA MET A 114 20.53 11.58 3.31
C MET A 114 19.80 11.69 1.96
N MET A 115 18.82 12.58 1.81
CA MET A 115 18.18 12.83 0.52
C MET A 115 19.15 13.38 -0.52
N GLU A 116 19.98 14.36 -0.15
CA GLU A 116 21.02 14.89 -1.03
C GLU A 116 21.98 13.79 -1.49
N MET A 117 22.48 12.98 -0.56
CA MET A 117 23.34 11.84 -0.85
C MET A 117 22.66 10.87 -1.82
N MET A 118 21.41 10.48 -1.57
CA MET A 118 20.66 9.56 -2.42
C MET A 118 20.47 10.11 -3.84
N PHE A 119 20.12 11.40 -3.97
CA PHE A 119 19.96 12.03 -5.28
C PHE A 119 21.30 12.12 -6.03
N ASN A 120 22.38 12.41 -5.35
CA ASN A 120 23.72 12.45 -5.95
C ASN A 120 24.14 11.05 -6.42
N ILE A 121 23.93 10.00 -5.62
CA ILE A 121 24.21 8.61 -6.03
C ILE A 121 23.45 8.27 -7.31
N ASN A 122 22.16 8.55 -7.37
CA ASN A 122 21.35 8.26 -8.55
C ASN A 122 21.80 9.08 -9.77
N LYS A 123 22.14 10.36 -9.57
CA LYS A 123 22.59 11.25 -10.64
C LYS A 123 23.92 10.81 -11.21
N GLU A 124 24.89 10.52 -10.36
CA GLU A 124 26.28 10.27 -10.75
C GLU A 124 26.51 8.84 -11.26
N ASN A 125 25.73 7.85 -10.77
CA ASN A 125 26.00 6.46 -11.02
C ASN A 125 24.90 5.73 -11.79
N PHE A 126 23.71 6.33 -11.92
CA PHE A 126 22.53 5.66 -12.49
C PHE A 126 21.76 6.55 -13.47
N ASP A 127 22.40 7.46 -14.17
CA ASP A 127 21.80 8.33 -15.17
C ASP A 127 20.53 9.04 -14.67
N ASN A 128 20.54 9.46 -13.41
CA ASN A 128 19.40 10.07 -12.70
C ASN A 128 18.14 9.15 -12.61
N GLN A 129 18.32 7.86 -12.78
CA GLN A 129 17.25 6.87 -12.53
C GLN A 129 17.14 6.60 -11.02
N ARG A 130 15.91 6.37 -10.53
CA ARG A 130 15.65 6.12 -9.10
C ARG A 130 15.94 4.66 -8.70
N TRP A 131 17.17 4.22 -8.83
CA TRP A 131 17.59 2.87 -8.46
C TRP A 131 17.89 2.74 -6.97
N VAL A 132 18.52 3.78 -6.40
CA VAL A 132 18.77 3.85 -4.97
C VAL A 132 17.69 4.72 -4.33
N THR A 133 17.06 4.19 -3.31
CA THR A 133 16.04 4.86 -2.50
C THR A 133 16.42 4.81 -1.02
N CYS A 134 15.69 5.51 -0.15
CA CYS A 134 15.89 5.41 1.30
C CYS A 134 15.83 3.93 1.76
N TYR A 135 14.90 3.15 1.20
CA TYR A 135 14.70 1.75 1.56
C TYR A 135 15.86 0.85 1.13
N SER A 136 16.61 1.20 0.06
CA SER A 136 17.79 0.42 -0.38
C SER A 136 18.82 0.25 0.72
N CYS A 137 18.95 1.24 1.60
CA CYS A 137 19.89 1.21 2.72
C CYS A 137 19.18 0.92 4.06
N HIS A 138 18.02 1.52 4.32
CA HIS A 138 17.39 1.52 5.64
C HIS A 138 16.55 0.27 5.94
N GLN A 139 15.87 -0.29 4.94
CA GLN A 139 15.10 -1.55 5.06
C GLN A 139 14.16 -1.63 6.27
N GLY A 140 13.53 -0.50 6.63
CA GLY A 140 12.61 -0.41 7.76
C GLY A 140 13.30 -0.11 9.10
N SER A 141 14.55 0.40 9.09
CA SER A 141 15.28 0.80 10.29
C SER A 141 15.80 2.24 10.15
N PRO A 142 15.82 3.06 11.24
CA PRO A 142 16.42 4.40 11.23
C PRO A 142 17.92 4.36 10.91
N HIS A 143 18.57 3.26 11.21
CA HIS A 143 19.95 3.00 10.85
C HIS A 143 20.00 1.88 9.82
N PRO A 144 20.69 2.07 8.67
CA PRO A 144 20.87 1.00 7.69
C PRO A 144 21.43 -0.25 8.33
N PRO A 145 20.86 -1.45 8.08
CA PRO A 145 21.42 -2.67 8.60
C PRO A 145 22.80 -2.91 7.97
N SER A 146 23.84 -3.05 8.82
CA SER A 146 25.20 -3.37 8.39
C SER A 146 25.46 -4.87 8.20
N ILE A 147 24.54 -5.71 8.70
CA ILE A 147 24.61 -7.16 8.66
C ILE A 147 23.34 -7.70 8.02
N PRO A 148 23.42 -8.62 7.03
CA PRO A 148 22.25 -9.26 6.44
C PRO A 148 21.41 -9.98 7.51
N ALA A 149 20.09 -9.89 7.42
CA ALA A 149 19.20 -10.62 8.32
C ALA A 149 19.37 -12.14 8.12
N ILE A 150 19.52 -12.89 9.23
CA ILE A 150 19.67 -14.37 9.20
C ILE A 150 18.34 -15.06 8.87
N THR A 151 17.20 -14.43 9.13
CA THR A 151 15.89 -14.98 8.84
C THR A 151 15.19 -14.21 7.72
N ALA A 152 15.03 -14.89 6.58
CA ALA A 152 14.35 -14.33 5.40
C ALA A 152 12.80 -14.22 5.55
N LYS A 153 12.23 -14.52 6.71
CA LYS A 153 10.76 -14.67 6.88
C LYS A 153 9.98 -13.40 7.16
N GLU A 154 10.64 -12.29 7.46
CA GLU A 154 9.99 -11.00 7.74
C GLU A 154 10.40 -9.90 6.75
N LYS A 155 10.68 -10.26 5.51
CA LYS A 155 10.86 -9.23 4.49
C LYS A 155 9.52 -8.60 4.22
N ALA A 156 9.44 -7.26 4.36
CA ALA A 156 8.44 -6.46 3.67
C ALA A 156 8.34 -6.99 2.22
N PRO A 157 7.14 -7.02 1.63
CA PRO A 157 7.00 -7.50 0.27
C PRO A 157 8.01 -6.76 -0.58
N LEU A 158 9.02 -7.48 -1.07
CA LEU A 158 10.04 -6.93 -1.95
C LEU A 158 9.30 -6.38 -3.16
N MET A 159 9.21 -5.07 -3.21
CA MET A 159 8.95 -4.40 -4.46
C MET A 159 10.09 -4.78 -5.38
N MET A 160 9.81 -5.64 -6.36
CA MET A 160 10.82 -6.15 -7.28
C MET A 160 11.92 -6.95 -6.54
N ALA A 161 11.58 -8.07 -5.92
CA ALA A 161 12.51 -9.17 -5.98
C ALA A 161 12.88 -9.27 -7.45
N GLU A 162 14.18 -9.10 -7.76
CA GLU A 162 14.67 -9.50 -9.06
C GLU A 162 13.96 -10.80 -9.39
N GLU A 163 13.14 -10.72 -10.43
CA GLU A 163 12.71 -11.92 -11.06
C GLU A 163 14.01 -12.59 -11.46
N GLU A 164 14.47 -13.55 -10.67
CA GLU A 164 15.19 -14.63 -11.32
C GLU A 164 14.36 -14.87 -12.57
N LYS A 165 14.95 -14.65 -13.72
CA LYS A 165 14.45 -15.20 -14.97
C LYS A 165 14.48 -16.72 -14.79
N THR A 166 13.58 -17.22 -13.96
CA THR A 166 13.13 -18.58 -14.12
C THR A 166 12.58 -18.58 -15.52
N ALA A 167 13.32 -19.27 -16.37
CA ALA A 167 12.96 -19.53 -17.75
C ALA A 167 11.45 -19.65 -17.80
N SER A 168 10.83 -19.00 -18.80
CA SER A 168 9.40 -19.11 -19.10
C SER A 168 8.96 -20.54 -18.81
N ALA A 169 8.48 -20.76 -17.58
CA ALA A 169 8.00 -22.08 -17.19
C ALA A 169 6.67 -22.22 -17.91
N THR A 170 6.73 -22.89 -19.04
CA THR A 170 5.57 -23.39 -19.77
C THR A 170 4.76 -24.24 -18.80
N GLY A 171 3.65 -23.68 -18.27
CA GLY A 171 2.81 -24.45 -17.37
C GLY A 171 1.97 -23.65 -16.35
N TYR A 172 2.12 -22.33 -16.25
CA TYR A 172 1.22 -21.53 -15.40
C TYR A 172 -0.10 -21.22 -16.13
N PRO A 173 -1.22 -21.13 -15.38
CA PRO A 173 -2.49 -20.73 -15.98
C PRO A 173 -2.38 -19.36 -16.66
N GLU A 174 -3.06 -19.22 -17.79
CA GLU A 174 -3.14 -17.95 -18.48
C GLU A 174 -3.79 -16.88 -17.60
N PRO A 175 -3.23 -15.66 -17.51
CA PRO A 175 -3.76 -14.59 -16.68
C PRO A 175 -5.24 -14.32 -16.94
N ALA A 176 -5.65 -14.34 -18.22
CA ALA A 176 -7.03 -14.11 -18.62
C ALA A 176 -7.97 -15.15 -17.99
N SER A 177 -7.57 -16.41 -17.95
CA SER A 177 -8.35 -17.51 -17.36
C SER A 177 -8.51 -17.32 -15.84
N LEU A 178 -7.45 -16.89 -15.15
CA LEU A 178 -7.48 -16.62 -13.71
C LEU A 178 -8.40 -15.43 -13.38
N LEU A 179 -8.36 -14.36 -14.17
CA LEU A 179 -9.23 -13.19 -14.00
C LEU A 179 -10.69 -13.53 -14.29
N ASP A 180 -10.97 -14.41 -15.29
CA ASP A 180 -12.31 -14.94 -15.53
C ASP A 180 -12.78 -15.86 -14.40
N GLY A 181 -11.87 -16.68 -13.86
CA GLY A 181 -12.10 -17.49 -12.69
C GLY A 181 -12.48 -16.65 -11.47
N TYR A 182 -11.79 -15.54 -11.24
CA TYR A 182 -12.14 -14.59 -10.19
C TYR A 182 -13.54 -13.99 -10.40
N LEU A 183 -13.84 -13.52 -11.61
CA LEU A 183 -15.17 -13.01 -11.95
C LEU A 183 -16.26 -14.06 -11.68
N ALA A 184 -16.06 -15.30 -12.10
CA ALA A 184 -16.98 -16.40 -11.85
C ALA A 184 -17.12 -16.70 -10.34
N ALA A 185 -15.99 -16.72 -9.61
CA ALA A 185 -15.95 -16.99 -8.18
C ALA A 185 -16.76 -16.00 -7.34
N VAL A 186 -16.87 -14.75 -7.75
CA VAL A 186 -17.67 -13.72 -7.07
C VAL A 186 -19.15 -13.69 -7.50
N GLY A 187 -19.56 -14.52 -8.45
CA GLY A 187 -20.96 -14.62 -8.88
C GLY A 187 -21.21 -14.25 -10.33
N GLY A 188 -20.17 -13.88 -11.08
CA GLY A 188 -20.23 -13.57 -12.51
C GLY A 188 -20.73 -12.16 -12.84
N ALA A 189 -20.55 -11.78 -14.10
CA ALA A 189 -20.88 -10.43 -14.57
C ALA A 189 -22.35 -10.05 -14.43
N ASP A 190 -23.26 -11.00 -14.67
CA ASP A 190 -24.70 -10.72 -14.63
C ASP A 190 -25.22 -10.50 -13.22
N SER A 191 -24.66 -11.19 -12.22
CA SER A 191 -24.98 -10.93 -10.82
C SER A 191 -24.45 -9.58 -10.37
N LEU A 192 -23.21 -9.24 -10.75
CA LEU A 192 -22.60 -7.94 -10.44
C LEU A 192 -23.39 -6.76 -11.04
N LYS A 193 -23.88 -6.89 -12.28
CA LYS A 193 -24.69 -5.84 -12.94
C LYS A 193 -26.03 -5.55 -12.24
N LYS A 194 -26.56 -6.50 -11.47
CA LYS A 194 -27.80 -6.33 -10.71
C LYS A 194 -27.60 -5.52 -9.43
N ILE A 195 -26.36 -5.30 -9.01
CA ILE A 195 -26.07 -4.54 -7.80
C ILE A 195 -25.99 -3.04 -8.13
N SER A 196 -26.99 -2.30 -7.72
CA SER A 196 -27.11 -0.85 -7.93
C SER A 196 -26.59 -0.02 -6.75
N SER A 197 -26.65 -0.58 -5.54
CA SER A 197 -26.22 0.08 -4.31
C SER A 197 -25.78 -0.92 -3.24
N ARG A 198 -25.04 -0.42 -2.27
CA ARG A 198 -24.62 -1.18 -1.09
C ARG A 198 -24.52 -0.27 0.11
N VAL A 199 -25.08 -0.70 1.23
CA VAL A 199 -24.89 -0.09 2.55
C VAL A 199 -24.29 -1.15 3.45
N ALA A 200 -23.19 -0.85 4.10
CA ALA A 200 -22.56 -1.72 5.07
C ALA A 200 -22.27 -0.95 6.36
N LYS A 201 -22.43 -1.63 7.48
CA LYS A 201 -22.06 -1.15 8.81
C LYS A 201 -21.10 -2.14 9.44
N GLY A 202 -20.19 -1.62 10.24
CA GLY A 202 -19.20 -2.47 10.87
C GLY A 202 -18.23 -1.68 11.75
N THR A 203 -17.08 -2.26 11.95
CA THR A 203 -16.06 -1.76 12.85
C THR A 203 -14.73 -1.63 12.12
N VAL A 204 -14.02 -0.54 12.33
CA VAL A 204 -12.60 -0.37 11.97
C VAL A 204 -11.77 -0.59 13.22
N THR A 205 -10.81 -1.48 13.13
CA THR A 205 -9.76 -1.64 14.15
C THR A 205 -8.46 -1.02 13.60
N ALA A 206 -7.96 0.01 14.26
CA ALA A 206 -6.74 0.73 13.92
C ALA A 206 -5.86 0.89 15.17
N PHE A 207 -4.67 1.39 15.05
CA PHE A 207 -3.69 1.73 16.09
C PHE A 207 -4.03 1.27 17.52
N GLY A 208 -3.30 0.27 18.04
CA GLY A 208 -3.46 -0.20 19.41
C GLY A 208 -4.83 -0.80 19.74
N ASP A 209 -5.42 -1.50 18.76
CA ASP A 209 -6.72 -2.19 18.87
C ASP A 209 -7.93 -1.27 19.14
N GLN A 210 -7.80 0.02 18.88
CA GLN A 210 -8.95 0.94 18.95
C GLN A 210 -10.00 0.57 17.91
N LYS A 211 -11.23 0.37 18.37
CA LYS A 211 -12.38 0.06 17.53
C LYS A 211 -13.24 1.31 17.35
N MET A 212 -13.59 1.60 16.11
CA MET A 212 -14.45 2.71 15.73
C MET A 212 -15.53 2.18 14.80
N ALA A 213 -16.75 2.65 14.97
CA ALA A 213 -17.83 2.29 14.07
C ALA A 213 -17.59 2.88 12.67
N VAL A 214 -18.01 2.16 11.64
CA VAL A 214 -17.92 2.61 10.26
C VAL A 214 -19.20 2.34 9.52
N ASP A 215 -19.67 3.35 8.78
CA ASP A 215 -20.74 3.22 7.79
C ASP A 215 -20.14 3.35 6.40
N ILE A 216 -20.52 2.46 5.50
CA ILE A 216 -20.06 2.45 4.11
C ILE A 216 -21.27 2.51 3.19
N TYR A 217 -21.29 3.52 2.34
CA TYR A 217 -22.31 3.73 1.33
C TYR A 217 -21.68 3.64 -0.05
N ALA A 218 -22.30 2.86 -0.92
CA ALA A 218 -21.79 2.76 -2.29
C ALA A 218 -22.97 2.70 -3.28
N LYS A 219 -22.76 3.29 -4.47
CA LYS A 219 -23.75 3.34 -5.56
C LYS A 219 -23.06 3.13 -6.89
N ALA A 220 -23.64 2.26 -7.69
CA ALA A 220 -23.10 1.96 -9.02
C ALA A 220 -23.05 3.21 -9.92
N PRO A 221 -22.11 3.29 -10.87
CA PRO A 221 -21.11 2.27 -11.12
C PRO A 221 -19.92 2.30 -10.15
N ASP A 222 -19.56 3.46 -9.57
CA ASP A 222 -18.30 3.67 -8.87
C ASP A 222 -18.34 4.81 -7.84
N LYS A 223 -19.47 5.02 -7.16
CA LYS A 223 -19.53 5.95 -6.01
C LYS A 223 -19.36 5.19 -4.69
N ARG A 224 -18.52 5.70 -3.80
CA ARG A 224 -18.33 5.14 -2.46
C ARG A 224 -18.01 6.22 -1.44
N VAL A 225 -18.60 6.10 -0.26
CA VAL A 225 -18.33 6.91 0.93
C VAL A 225 -18.16 5.98 2.11
N SER A 226 -17.09 6.14 2.86
CA SER A 226 -16.83 5.45 4.11
C SER A 226 -16.72 6.49 5.22
N VAL A 227 -17.59 6.41 6.21
CA VAL A 227 -17.66 7.31 7.35
C VAL A 227 -17.24 6.55 8.60
N MET A 228 -16.11 6.93 9.17
CA MET A 228 -15.60 6.39 10.41
C MET A 228 -15.93 7.35 11.56
N HIS A 229 -16.63 6.85 12.59
CA HIS A 229 -17.07 7.64 13.72
C HIS A 229 -16.00 7.66 14.81
N MET A 230 -15.38 8.81 15.02
CA MET A 230 -14.36 9.06 16.05
C MET A 230 -14.93 9.84 17.22
N LYS A 231 -14.21 9.93 18.34
CA LYS A 231 -14.63 10.71 19.50
C LYS A 231 -14.90 12.20 19.18
N ASP A 232 -14.06 12.77 18.32
CA ASP A 232 -14.05 14.19 18.02
C ASP A 232 -14.71 14.54 16.67
N GLY A 233 -15.51 13.62 16.13
CA GLY A 233 -16.21 13.80 14.86
C GLY A 233 -16.04 12.64 13.89
N GLU A 234 -16.18 12.90 12.61
CA GLU A 234 -16.16 11.88 11.56
C GLU A 234 -14.92 12.00 10.68
N SER A 235 -14.35 10.84 10.30
CA SER A 235 -13.41 10.76 9.19
C SER A 235 -14.11 10.15 7.99
N VAL A 236 -14.12 10.89 6.88
CA VAL A 236 -14.79 10.49 5.65
C VAL A 236 -13.76 10.25 4.56
N THR A 237 -13.82 9.08 3.93
CA THR A 237 -13.10 8.78 2.68
C THR A 237 -14.13 8.54 1.60
N ALA A 238 -14.08 9.29 0.51
CA ALA A 238 -15.11 9.23 -0.50
C ALA A 238 -14.58 9.36 -1.93
N TYR A 239 -15.33 8.77 -2.86
CA TYR A 239 -15.22 8.96 -4.30
C TYR A 239 -16.63 9.01 -4.90
N ASN A 240 -16.91 10.02 -5.74
CA ASN A 240 -18.26 10.26 -6.27
C ASN A 240 -18.43 9.97 -7.76
N GLY A 241 -17.49 9.21 -8.34
CA GLY A 241 -17.45 8.95 -9.78
C GLY A 241 -16.58 9.93 -10.58
N LYS A 242 -16.19 11.06 -9.96
CA LYS A 242 -15.36 12.10 -10.61
C LYS A 242 -14.16 12.51 -9.76
N VAL A 243 -14.40 12.83 -8.51
CA VAL A 243 -13.39 13.32 -7.56
C VAL A 243 -13.42 12.49 -6.28
N GLY A 244 -12.25 12.33 -5.66
CA GLY A 244 -12.09 11.74 -4.35
C GLY A 244 -11.74 12.79 -3.30
N TRP A 245 -12.13 12.56 -2.03
CA TRP A 245 -11.73 13.39 -0.91
C TRP A 245 -11.58 12.60 0.37
N LEU A 246 -10.77 13.17 1.26
CA LEU A 246 -10.63 12.79 2.65
C LEU A 246 -11.10 13.97 3.50
N SER A 247 -11.96 13.72 4.46
CA SER A 247 -12.42 14.75 5.40
C SER A 247 -12.23 14.24 6.82
N VAL A 248 -11.67 15.08 7.66
CA VAL A 248 -11.60 14.94 9.12
C VAL A 248 -12.09 16.25 9.74
N PRO A 249 -12.41 16.30 11.06
CA PRO A 249 -12.85 17.54 11.69
C PRO A 249 -11.91 18.71 11.36
N GLY A 250 -12.48 19.77 10.78
CA GLY A 250 -11.76 21.00 10.42
C GLY A 250 -10.88 20.93 9.17
N ARG A 251 -10.81 19.79 8.46
CA ARG A 251 -9.96 19.66 7.27
C ARG A 251 -10.58 18.80 6.19
N VAL A 252 -10.55 19.29 4.97
CA VAL A 252 -10.89 18.55 3.74
C VAL A 252 -9.67 18.52 2.82
N HIS A 253 -9.28 17.33 2.41
CA HIS A 253 -8.23 17.09 1.43
C HIS A 253 -8.85 16.50 0.17
N MET A 254 -8.72 17.19 -0.95
CA MET A 254 -9.12 16.67 -2.26
C MET A 254 -8.01 15.74 -2.75
N MET A 255 -8.38 14.53 -3.14
CA MET A 255 -7.45 13.51 -3.60
C MET A 255 -6.77 13.92 -4.91
N ASN A 256 -5.47 13.72 -4.98
CA ASN A 256 -4.71 13.82 -6.22
C ASN A 256 -5.01 12.65 -7.17
N ALA A 257 -4.43 12.65 -8.38
CA ALA A 257 -4.70 11.62 -9.38
C ALA A 257 -4.38 10.17 -8.92
N PRO A 258 -3.20 9.89 -8.29
CA PRO A 258 -2.90 8.58 -7.74
C PRO A 258 -3.83 8.13 -6.61
N GLU A 259 -4.19 9.02 -5.70
CA GLU A 259 -5.15 8.73 -4.62
C GLU A 259 -6.55 8.45 -5.18
N THR A 260 -6.98 9.27 -6.17
CA THR A 260 -8.27 9.12 -6.86
C THR A 260 -8.34 7.79 -7.60
N PHE A 261 -7.24 7.34 -8.24
CA PHE A 261 -7.19 6.03 -8.89
C PHE A 261 -7.48 4.90 -7.91
N GLY A 262 -6.86 4.95 -6.73
CA GLY A 262 -7.11 3.98 -5.67
C GLY A 262 -8.56 4.01 -5.16
N ALA A 263 -9.11 5.20 -4.92
CA ALA A 263 -10.48 5.39 -4.44
C ALA A 263 -11.52 4.92 -5.49
N LYS A 264 -11.27 5.18 -6.77
CA LYS A 264 -12.08 4.68 -7.88
C LYS A 264 -12.08 3.16 -7.95
N MET A 265 -10.91 2.53 -7.76
CA MET A 265 -10.80 1.06 -7.75
C MET A 265 -11.62 0.47 -6.59
N ASP A 266 -11.53 1.07 -5.39
CA ASP A 266 -12.27 0.63 -4.20
C ASP A 266 -13.80 0.86 -4.32
N ALA A 267 -14.23 1.81 -5.15
CA ALA A 267 -15.63 2.13 -5.38
C ALA A 267 -16.29 1.31 -6.48
N ASN A 268 -15.50 0.63 -7.32
CA ASN A 268 -16.01 -0.05 -8.50
C ASN A 268 -16.68 -1.38 -8.14
N PHE A 269 -18.01 -1.44 -8.21
CA PHE A 269 -18.78 -2.69 -7.99
C PHE A 269 -18.41 -3.79 -8.98
N ALA A 270 -18.11 -3.43 -10.20
CA ALA A 270 -17.78 -4.35 -11.28
C ALA A 270 -16.25 -4.56 -11.42
N PHE A 271 -15.47 -4.27 -10.37
CA PHE A 271 -14.02 -4.45 -10.41
C PHE A 271 -13.59 -5.82 -10.98
N PRO A 272 -14.18 -6.97 -10.56
CA PRO A 272 -13.81 -8.26 -11.12
C PRO A 272 -14.07 -8.39 -12.63
N ALA A 273 -15.10 -7.72 -13.15
CA ALA A 273 -15.41 -7.71 -14.58
C ALA A 273 -14.55 -6.72 -15.37
N ASN A 274 -14.09 -5.65 -14.73
CA ASN A 274 -13.39 -4.54 -15.36
C ASN A 274 -11.86 -4.65 -15.27
N VAL A 275 -11.35 -5.46 -14.35
CA VAL A 275 -9.91 -5.51 -14.00
C VAL A 275 -9.03 -5.85 -15.20
N LYS A 276 -9.47 -6.72 -16.10
CA LYS A 276 -8.72 -7.06 -17.31
C LYS A 276 -8.38 -5.84 -18.17
N GLY A 277 -9.30 -4.89 -18.28
CA GLY A 277 -9.16 -3.68 -19.10
C GLY A 277 -8.33 -2.58 -18.45
N LEU A 278 -7.93 -2.72 -17.19
CA LEU A 278 -7.14 -1.70 -16.49
C LEU A 278 -5.69 -1.65 -16.97
N TYR A 279 -5.16 -2.78 -17.40
CA TYR A 279 -3.77 -2.95 -17.81
C TYR A 279 -3.66 -3.59 -19.18
N THR A 280 -2.55 -3.32 -19.88
CA THR A 280 -2.31 -3.79 -21.25
C THR A 280 -1.61 -5.14 -21.29
N LYS A 281 -0.85 -5.47 -20.28
CA LYS A 281 -0.12 -6.74 -20.14
C LYS A 281 -0.44 -7.36 -18.79
N TRP A 282 -0.62 -8.68 -18.78
CA TRP A 282 -0.84 -9.47 -17.60
C TRP A 282 0.12 -10.66 -17.58
N GLU A 283 0.65 -10.99 -16.41
CA GLU A 283 1.56 -12.10 -16.21
C GLU A 283 1.14 -12.90 -14.96
N THR A 284 1.29 -14.24 -15.03
CA THR A 284 1.00 -15.13 -13.92
C THR A 284 2.28 -15.76 -13.38
N LYS A 285 2.39 -15.81 -12.05
CA LYS A 285 3.42 -16.53 -11.30
C LYS A 285 2.82 -17.22 -10.07
N PRO A 286 3.49 -18.22 -9.48
CA PRO A 286 3.15 -18.68 -8.14
C PRO A 286 3.23 -17.51 -7.16
N GLY A 287 2.17 -17.31 -6.37
CA GLY A 287 2.12 -16.28 -5.34
C GLY A 287 2.59 -16.81 -3.98
N GLU A 288 2.79 -15.92 -3.03
CA GLU A 288 3.01 -16.28 -1.64
C GLU A 288 1.74 -16.88 -1.02
N LYS A 289 1.91 -17.71 0.01
CA LYS A 289 0.76 -18.19 0.80
C LYS A 289 0.17 -17.05 1.62
N ILE A 290 -1.15 -16.93 1.57
CA ILE A 290 -1.91 -15.97 2.37
C ILE A 290 -2.85 -16.74 3.27
N ASP A 291 -2.73 -16.60 4.58
CA ASP A 291 -3.50 -17.36 5.58
C ASP A 291 -3.52 -18.89 5.29
N ASN A 292 -2.35 -19.45 4.95
CA ASN A 292 -2.13 -20.85 4.55
C ASN A 292 -2.81 -21.26 3.22
N GLN A 293 -3.33 -20.34 2.43
CA GLN A 293 -3.91 -20.61 1.11
C GLN A 293 -2.87 -20.35 0.04
N GLU A 294 -2.70 -21.33 -0.89
CA GLU A 294 -1.86 -21.18 -2.07
C GLU A 294 -2.48 -20.18 -3.03
N THR A 295 -1.67 -19.31 -3.62
CA THR A 295 -2.16 -18.26 -4.52
C THR A 295 -1.47 -18.29 -5.88
N TRP A 296 -2.18 -17.77 -6.89
CA TRP A 296 -1.60 -17.27 -8.12
C TRP A 296 -1.39 -15.76 -8.00
N LEU A 297 -0.18 -15.30 -8.26
CA LEU A 297 0.11 -13.88 -8.43
C LEU A 297 -0.13 -13.50 -9.89
N VAL A 298 -1.10 -12.63 -10.12
CA VAL A 298 -1.41 -12.05 -11.42
C VAL A 298 -1.00 -10.58 -11.39
N THR A 299 0.00 -10.21 -12.18
CA THR A 299 0.53 -8.85 -12.24
C THR A 299 0.07 -8.17 -13.52
N GLY A 300 -0.56 -7.00 -13.38
CA GLY A 300 -0.93 -6.12 -14.47
C GLY A 300 0.10 -5.02 -14.67
N GLU A 301 0.49 -4.78 -15.93
CA GLU A 301 1.43 -3.74 -16.33
C GLU A 301 0.84 -2.88 -17.45
N LYS A 302 1.10 -1.59 -17.38
CA LYS A 302 0.76 -0.61 -18.39
C LYS A 302 1.82 0.48 -18.38
N GLU A 303 2.24 0.91 -19.56
CA GLU A 303 3.23 1.96 -19.70
C GLU A 303 2.77 3.24 -19.00
N GLY A 304 3.66 3.83 -18.18
CA GLY A 304 3.40 5.06 -17.43
C GLY A 304 2.53 4.90 -16.18
N GLU A 305 2.05 3.69 -15.87
CA GLU A 305 1.23 3.40 -14.71
C GLU A 305 1.95 2.46 -13.74
N PRO A 306 1.79 2.62 -12.43
CA PRO A 306 2.29 1.65 -11.46
C PRO A 306 1.62 0.29 -11.66
N PRO A 307 2.33 -0.83 -11.41
CA PRO A 307 1.76 -2.15 -11.55
C PRO A 307 0.64 -2.43 -10.55
N LEU A 308 -0.24 -3.37 -10.91
CA LEU A 308 -1.25 -3.92 -10.01
C LEU A 308 -0.94 -5.40 -9.77
N ARG A 309 -0.96 -5.84 -8.52
CA ARG A 309 -0.75 -7.24 -8.16
C ARG A 309 -2.00 -7.81 -7.50
N LEU A 310 -2.46 -8.95 -8.01
CA LEU A 310 -3.61 -9.68 -7.52
C LEU A 310 -3.17 -11.07 -7.09
N TYR A 311 -3.47 -11.44 -5.86
CA TYR A 311 -3.21 -12.78 -5.34
C TYR A 311 -4.54 -13.53 -5.29
N LEU A 312 -4.72 -14.45 -6.21
CA LEU A 312 -5.94 -15.22 -6.37
C LEU A 312 -5.77 -16.60 -5.73
N ASP A 313 -6.69 -16.98 -4.89
CA ASP A 313 -6.68 -18.32 -4.26
C ASP A 313 -6.79 -19.41 -5.33
N GLN A 314 -5.88 -20.38 -5.28
CA GLN A 314 -5.79 -21.41 -6.31
C GLN A 314 -7.01 -22.35 -6.33
N LYS A 315 -7.71 -22.50 -5.20
CA LYS A 315 -8.85 -23.43 -5.07
C LYS A 315 -10.17 -22.76 -5.39
N THR A 316 -10.36 -21.53 -4.91
CA THR A 316 -11.64 -20.84 -5.00
C THR A 316 -11.70 -19.77 -6.08
N GLY A 317 -10.56 -19.34 -6.60
CA GLY A 317 -10.44 -18.21 -7.54
C GLY A 317 -10.67 -16.84 -6.89
N LEU A 318 -10.94 -16.77 -5.59
CA LEU A 318 -11.23 -15.51 -4.91
C LEU A 318 -9.95 -14.66 -4.73
N LEU A 319 -10.10 -13.35 -4.75
CA LEU A 319 -9.03 -12.41 -4.48
C LEU A 319 -8.72 -12.38 -2.98
N LEU A 320 -7.52 -12.83 -2.59
CA LEU A 320 -7.09 -12.79 -1.20
C LEU A 320 -6.28 -11.54 -0.88
N ARG A 321 -5.51 -11.02 -1.85
CA ARG A 321 -4.72 -9.79 -1.69
C ARG A 321 -4.66 -9.01 -2.98
N LEU A 322 -4.77 -7.70 -2.84
CA LEU A 322 -4.49 -6.72 -3.88
C LEU A 322 -3.36 -5.83 -3.40
N VAL A 323 -2.35 -5.60 -4.25
CA VAL A 323 -1.31 -4.60 -3.99
C VAL A 323 -1.30 -3.62 -5.15
N ARG A 324 -1.47 -2.36 -4.82
CA ARG A 324 -1.36 -1.22 -5.74
C ARG A 324 -0.34 -0.23 -5.22
N TYR A 325 0.17 0.61 -6.09
CA TYR A 325 1.24 1.54 -5.75
C TYR A 325 0.86 2.97 -6.13
N VAL A 326 1.35 3.91 -5.33
CA VAL A 326 1.33 5.33 -5.65
C VAL A 326 2.77 5.75 -5.93
N ASP A 327 3.00 6.34 -7.11
CA ASP A 327 4.32 6.86 -7.46
C ASP A 327 4.63 8.14 -6.68
N SER A 328 5.85 8.23 -6.18
CA SER A 328 6.39 9.44 -5.54
C SER A 328 7.81 9.69 -6.04
N PRO A 329 8.33 10.91 -5.91
CA PRO A 329 9.73 11.21 -6.29
C PRO A 329 10.77 10.37 -5.57
N LEU A 330 10.42 9.78 -4.44
CA LEU A 330 11.30 8.93 -3.63
C LEU A 330 11.13 7.44 -3.93
N GLY A 331 10.04 7.04 -4.62
CA GLY A 331 9.74 5.65 -4.95
C GLY A 331 8.26 5.32 -4.86
N TYR A 332 7.91 4.05 -5.04
CA TYR A 332 6.53 3.58 -4.96
C TYR A 332 6.08 3.42 -3.51
N ASN A 333 4.93 4.01 -3.17
CA ASN A 333 4.21 3.76 -1.93
C ASN A 333 3.22 2.61 -2.13
N PRO A 334 3.40 1.45 -1.49
CA PRO A 334 2.46 0.35 -1.61
C PRO A 334 1.20 0.61 -0.78
N THR A 335 0.07 0.14 -1.28
CA THR A 335 -1.14 -0.12 -0.51
C THR A 335 -1.51 -1.58 -0.73
N GLN A 336 -1.43 -2.37 0.32
CA GLN A 336 -1.87 -3.76 0.34
C GLN A 336 -3.25 -3.85 0.96
N ILE A 337 -4.13 -4.63 0.35
CA ILE A 337 -5.47 -4.91 0.88
C ILE A 337 -5.62 -6.43 0.91
N ASP A 338 -5.74 -7.00 2.11
CA ASP A 338 -5.99 -8.42 2.33
C ASP A 338 -7.49 -8.62 2.56
N TYR A 339 -8.12 -9.49 1.77
CA TYR A 339 -9.55 -9.77 1.80
C TYR A 339 -9.81 -11.13 2.45
N ALA A 340 -10.81 -11.18 3.33
CA ALA A 340 -11.21 -12.39 4.02
C ALA A 340 -12.72 -12.38 4.30
N ASP A 341 -13.25 -13.48 4.90
CA ASP A 341 -14.66 -13.58 5.30
C ASP A 341 -15.60 -13.28 4.12
N TYR A 342 -15.43 -14.02 3.03
CA TYR A 342 -16.31 -13.92 1.86
C TYR A 342 -17.65 -14.56 2.13
N ARG A 343 -18.73 -13.78 1.98
CA ARG A 343 -20.11 -14.22 2.15
C ARG A 343 -20.92 -13.90 0.90
N VAL A 344 -21.98 -14.69 0.67
CA VAL A 344 -22.92 -14.43 -0.43
C VAL A 344 -23.96 -13.40 0.03
N ALA A 345 -24.10 -12.33 -0.75
CA ALA A 345 -25.15 -11.34 -0.60
C ALA A 345 -25.78 -11.09 -1.99
N ASP A 346 -27.08 -11.31 -2.15
CA ASP A 346 -27.83 -11.15 -3.40
C ASP A 346 -27.14 -11.79 -4.63
N GLY A 347 -26.62 -13.00 -4.46
CA GLY A 347 -25.96 -13.76 -5.53
C GLY A 347 -24.52 -13.35 -5.84
N VAL A 348 -23.95 -12.39 -5.12
CA VAL A 348 -22.56 -11.94 -5.24
C VAL A 348 -21.79 -12.28 -3.98
N LYS A 349 -20.58 -12.84 -4.11
CA LYS A 349 -19.66 -12.99 -2.99
C LYS A 349 -18.95 -11.67 -2.69
N VAL A 350 -19.08 -11.20 -1.46
CA VAL A 350 -18.49 -9.95 -0.96
C VAL A 350 -17.60 -10.28 0.24
N SER A 351 -16.42 -9.67 0.30
CA SER A 351 -15.58 -9.73 1.49
C SER A 351 -16.22 -8.92 2.63
N TYR A 352 -16.38 -9.55 3.79
CA TYR A 352 -16.87 -8.91 5.02
C TYR A 352 -15.74 -8.48 5.95
N ARG A 353 -14.51 -8.87 5.65
CA ARG A 353 -13.32 -8.41 6.36
C ARG A 353 -12.20 -8.08 5.39
N TRP A 354 -11.63 -6.90 5.52
CA TRP A 354 -10.41 -6.59 4.81
C TRP A 354 -9.46 -5.77 5.67
N THR A 355 -8.17 -6.00 5.48
CA THR A 355 -7.09 -5.24 6.14
C THR A 355 -6.37 -4.41 5.11
N VAL A 356 -6.33 -3.11 5.33
CA VAL A 356 -5.53 -2.18 4.53
C VAL A 356 -4.22 -1.94 5.26
N ALA A 357 -3.11 -2.21 4.61
CA ALA A 357 -1.76 -1.93 5.10
C ALA A 357 -1.07 -0.94 4.15
N ARG A 358 -0.56 0.12 4.71
CA ARG A 358 0.24 1.16 4.04
C ARG A 358 1.48 1.42 4.87
N PRO A 359 2.53 2.04 4.31
CA PRO A 359 3.65 2.50 5.10
C PRO A 359 3.18 3.34 6.31
N GLY A 360 3.53 2.89 7.51
CA GLY A 360 3.17 3.57 8.77
C GLY A 360 1.69 3.51 9.19
N ASN A 361 0.83 2.78 8.45
CA ASN A 361 -0.58 2.67 8.81
C ASN A 361 -1.16 1.30 8.45
N ARG A 362 -1.87 0.69 9.39
CA ARG A 362 -2.62 -0.54 9.19
C ARG A 362 -3.96 -0.46 9.91
N PHE A 363 -5.03 -0.83 9.23
CA PHE A 363 -6.35 -0.96 9.84
C PHE A 363 -7.14 -2.10 9.22
N THR A 364 -8.01 -2.69 10.01
CA THR A 364 -8.91 -3.76 9.56
C THR A 364 -10.34 -3.29 9.66
N VAL A 365 -11.09 -3.51 8.59
CA VAL A 365 -12.54 -3.30 8.56
C VAL A 365 -13.21 -4.65 8.70
N GLN A 366 -14.14 -4.77 9.65
CA GLN A 366 -15.05 -5.92 9.78
C GLN A 366 -16.47 -5.42 9.54
N VAL A 367 -17.10 -5.91 8.49
CA VAL A 367 -18.53 -5.66 8.20
C VAL A 367 -19.38 -6.61 9.04
N GLU A 368 -20.36 -6.04 9.71
CA GLU A 368 -21.32 -6.76 10.54
C GLU A 368 -22.67 -6.89 9.81
N GLU A 369 -23.09 -5.81 9.18
CA GLU A 369 -24.34 -5.74 8.40
C GLU A 369 -24.03 -5.23 7.00
N LEU A 370 -24.62 -5.91 5.98
CA LEU A 370 -24.50 -5.50 4.58
C LEU A 370 -25.86 -5.68 3.90
N LYS A 371 -26.33 -4.62 3.25
CA LYS A 371 -27.55 -4.61 2.43
C LYS A 371 -27.23 -4.13 1.03
N GLN A 372 -27.74 -4.79 0.03
CA GLN A 372 -27.60 -4.40 -1.37
C GLN A 372 -28.94 -3.94 -1.94
N ASN A 373 -28.88 -3.19 -3.03
CA ASN A 373 -30.05 -2.69 -3.76
C ASN A 373 -31.04 -1.89 -2.89
N VAL A 374 -30.50 -1.22 -1.87
CA VAL A 374 -31.27 -0.33 -0.99
C VAL A 374 -31.10 1.12 -1.42
N PRO A 375 -32.10 2.01 -1.17
CA PRO A 375 -31.94 3.41 -1.46
C PRO A 375 -30.75 4.04 -0.73
N VAL A 376 -29.92 4.78 -1.48
CA VAL A 376 -28.82 5.57 -0.93
C VAL A 376 -28.97 7.01 -1.42
N ASP A 377 -29.00 7.94 -0.47
CA ASP A 377 -29.12 9.37 -0.75
C ASP A 377 -27.90 9.89 -1.51
N ASP A 378 -28.13 10.54 -2.64
CA ASP A 378 -27.06 11.15 -3.45
C ASP A 378 -26.34 12.31 -2.72
N ALA A 379 -26.96 12.93 -1.73
CA ALA A 379 -26.33 13.96 -0.89
C ALA A 379 -25.06 13.44 -0.17
N LYS A 380 -24.97 12.13 0.12
CA LYS A 380 -23.78 11.51 0.72
C LYS A 380 -22.54 11.57 -0.19
N PHE A 381 -22.73 11.71 -1.50
CA PHE A 381 -21.66 11.75 -2.50
C PHE A 381 -21.34 13.17 -2.98
N VAL A 382 -21.83 14.19 -2.31
CA VAL A 382 -21.49 15.58 -2.59
C VAL A 382 -20.16 15.93 -1.94
N ALA A 383 -19.16 16.30 -2.75
CA ALA A 383 -17.87 16.73 -2.23
C ALA A 383 -18.02 18.04 -1.44
N PRO A 384 -17.50 18.10 -0.20
CA PRO A 384 -17.47 19.36 0.53
C PRO A 384 -16.51 20.35 -0.15
N PRO A 385 -16.67 21.66 0.07
CA PRO A 385 -15.70 22.62 -0.41
C PRO A 385 -14.31 22.30 0.19
N PRO A 386 -13.23 22.43 -0.59
CA PRO A 386 -11.89 22.24 -0.07
C PRO A 386 -11.62 23.23 1.07
N SER A 387 -10.99 22.75 2.14
CA SER A 387 -10.50 23.66 3.18
C SER A 387 -9.48 24.60 2.53
N GLY A 388 -9.66 25.89 2.69
CA GLY A 388 -8.67 26.87 2.27
C GLY A 388 -7.31 26.58 2.94
N PRO A 389 -6.21 27.13 2.41
CA PRO A 389 -4.93 27.07 3.09
C PRO A 389 -5.12 27.58 4.52
N HIS A 390 -4.64 26.81 5.51
CA HIS A 390 -4.68 27.23 6.91
C HIS A 390 -4.14 28.66 7.00
N PRO A 391 -4.90 29.62 7.55
CA PRO A 391 -4.28 30.89 7.91
C PRO A 391 -3.13 30.52 8.86
N SER A 392 -1.91 30.81 8.42
CA SER A 392 -0.74 30.74 9.29
C SER A 392 -1.02 31.66 10.47
N THR A 393 -1.31 31.11 11.64
CA THR A 393 -1.34 31.91 12.86
C THR A 393 0.01 32.62 12.93
N PRO A 394 0.07 33.95 12.86
CA PRO A 394 1.33 34.64 13.05
C PRO A 394 1.84 34.28 14.45
N PRO A 395 3.15 34.13 14.65
CA PRO A 395 3.70 33.92 15.98
C PRO A 395 3.25 35.10 16.85
N PRO A 396 2.95 34.89 18.14
CA PRO A 396 2.62 35.95 19.05
C PRO A 396 3.76 36.98 19.00
N ALA A 397 3.41 38.23 18.76
CA ALA A 397 4.37 39.34 18.82
C ALA A 397 5.05 39.31 20.18
N LYS A 398 6.40 39.32 20.16
CA LYS A 398 7.20 39.50 21.35
C LYS A 398 7.12 40.94 21.84
#